data_556fd43627dc8756725cfa0e879cf5a2
#
_entry.id   556fd43627dc8756725cfa0e879cf5a2
#
_cell.length_a   1.000
_cell.length_b   1.000
_cell.length_c   1.000
_cell.angle_alpha   90.00
_cell.angle_beta   90.00
_cell.angle_gamma   90.00
#
_symmetry.space_group_name_H-M   'P 1'
#
loop_
_entity.id
_entity.type
_entity.pdbx_description
1 polymer ?
#
loop_
_entity_poly.entity_id
_entity_poly.type
_entity_poly.pdbx_seq_one_letter_code
_entity_poly.pdbx_strand_id
1 'polypeptide(L)'
;QNFKDVLKNSEKVIGAFRYASVHPGGVIIVPDEIRKYVPVLTAPKGVQIVEWEKDQVEDSGLLKIDLLGNRSLAVVRDTIKQVNLHHSIEGNPYLDYHKIESTEDKKTKQMMMRGLTMGVFYIESPATRQLMEKAKSVDFDHMVIFSSIIRPAANRFTNLMLERIHGRRWSLIHPDLKFLSETYGIMVYEEQVSMAAMTMAGLGYSESDMLRKTMSRNSDEKKILFWKNKFFSESINRGYAIEIVEKVWDMINSFVGYSFCKPHSASYAMLSFTCAYLKAHFTAEFLAAVISN
;
A
#
# COMPACT_ATOMS: atom_id res chain seq x y z
N GLN A 1 1.06 3.78 43.20
CA GLN A 1 1.00 4.95 42.30
C GLN A 1 -0.32 4.92 41.55
N ASN A 2 -1.06 6.03 41.57
CA ASN A 2 -2.36 6.11 40.95
C ASN A 2 -2.16 6.20 39.43
N PHE A 3 -2.88 5.38 38.64
CA PHE A 3 -2.80 5.39 37.16
C PHE A 3 -3.02 6.78 36.56
N LYS A 4 -3.83 7.62 37.19
CA LYS A 4 -4.01 9.03 36.81
C LYS A 4 -2.72 9.86 36.90
N ASP A 5 -1.86 9.61 37.88
CA ASP A 5 -0.58 10.31 38.00
C ASP A 5 0.41 9.90 36.92
N VAL A 6 0.36 8.62 36.50
CA VAL A 6 1.17 8.11 35.39
C VAL A 6 0.75 8.81 34.10
N LEU A 7 -0.54 8.89 33.80
CA LEU A 7 -1.04 9.60 32.61
C LEU A 7 -0.66 11.09 32.63
N LYS A 8 -0.91 11.79 33.72
CA LYS A 8 -0.56 13.21 33.88
C LYS A 8 0.94 13.46 33.73
N ASN A 9 1.78 12.55 34.20
CA ASN A 9 3.23 12.69 34.05
C ASN A 9 3.70 12.30 32.66
N SER A 10 3.05 11.36 31.96
CA SER A 10 3.38 11.05 30.57
C SER A 10 3.06 12.19 29.62
N GLU A 11 2.01 12.98 29.86
CA GLU A 11 1.73 14.19 29.09
C GLU A 11 2.85 15.22 29.13
N LYS A 12 3.57 15.32 30.26
CA LYS A 12 4.67 16.30 30.44
C LYS A 12 5.92 15.97 29.61
N VAL A 13 6.07 14.72 29.15
CA VAL A 13 7.21 14.31 28.32
C VAL A 13 6.89 14.27 26.82
N ILE A 14 5.64 14.58 26.46
CA ILE A 14 5.26 14.71 25.05
C ILE A 14 6.03 15.90 24.44
N GLY A 15 6.71 15.64 23.30
CA GLY A 15 7.54 16.62 22.61
C GLY A 15 8.97 16.74 23.14
N ALA A 16 9.33 16.04 24.22
CA ALA A 16 10.72 15.97 24.69
C ALA A 16 11.56 15.09 23.73
N PHE A 17 12.74 15.59 23.35
CA PHE A 17 13.67 14.81 22.55
C PHE A 17 14.18 13.62 23.36
N ARG A 18 14.13 12.42 22.79
CA ARG A 18 14.61 11.18 23.41
C ARG A 18 15.97 10.75 22.86
N TYR A 19 16.05 10.48 21.58
CA TYR A 19 17.27 10.15 20.83
C TYR A 19 16.98 10.20 19.32
N ALA A 20 18.03 10.36 18.52
CA ALA A 20 17.96 10.18 17.07
C ALA A 20 17.95 8.69 16.72
N SER A 21 16.97 8.24 15.95
CA SER A 21 16.93 6.87 15.43
C SER A 21 17.50 6.82 14.02
N VAL A 22 17.95 5.63 13.60
CA VAL A 22 18.48 5.40 12.26
C VAL A 22 17.38 4.81 11.38
N HIS A 23 17.19 5.36 10.20
CA HIS A 23 16.32 4.75 9.19
C HIS A 23 17.00 3.48 8.65
N PRO A 24 16.30 2.32 8.63
CA PRO A 24 16.95 1.03 8.31
C PRO A 24 17.38 0.88 6.85
N GLY A 25 16.85 1.66 5.93
CA GLY A 25 17.11 1.54 4.49
C GLY A 25 17.31 2.87 3.77
N GLY A 26 17.22 4.01 4.46
CA GLY A 26 17.41 5.33 3.85
C GLY A 26 18.89 5.64 3.63
N VAL A 27 19.26 5.92 2.38
CA VAL A 27 20.62 6.29 1.98
C VAL A 27 20.60 7.62 1.26
N ILE A 28 21.51 8.51 1.61
CA ILE A 28 21.70 9.81 0.91
C ILE A 28 22.97 9.70 0.08
N ILE A 29 22.88 10.06 -1.19
CA ILE A 29 24.00 10.06 -2.13
C ILE A 29 24.28 11.50 -2.54
N VAL A 30 25.52 11.90 -2.40
CA VAL A 30 26.05 13.22 -2.78
C VAL A 30 27.29 13.07 -3.67
N PRO A 31 27.65 14.09 -4.47
CA PRO A 31 28.77 13.99 -5.40
C PRO A 31 30.15 13.84 -4.74
N ASP A 32 30.31 14.34 -3.50
CA ASP A 32 31.56 14.32 -2.74
C ASP A 32 31.30 14.09 -1.24
N GLU A 33 32.15 14.58 -0.33
CA GLU A 33 32.02 14.31 1.09
C GLU A 33 30.71 14.86 1.69
N ILE A 34 29.90 13.99 2.28
CA ILE A 34 28.57 14.29 2.85
C ILE A 34 28.58 15.44 3.88
N ARG A 35 29.69 15.59 4.62
CA ARG A 35 29.85 16.65 5.63
C ARG A 35 29.85 18.06 5.07
N LYS A 36 30.04 18.22 3.76
CA LYS A 36 29.91 19.52 3.08
C LYS A 36 28.46 19.97 2.92
N TYR A 37 27.52 19.03 3.04
CA TYR A 37 26.08 19.24 2.77
C TYR A 37 25.25 19.22 4.05
N VAL A 38 25.61 18.34 5.00
CA VAL A 38 24.80 18.07 6.18
C VAL A 38 25.65 17.63 7.36
N PRO A 39 25.30 17.99 8.61
CA PRO A 39 25.94 17.46 9.81
C PRO A 39 25.81 15.94 9.89
N VAL A 40 26.88 15.29 10.33
CA VAL A 40 26.97 13.81 10.40
C VAL A 40 27.42 13.38 11.79
N LEU A 41 26.75 12.40 12.35
CA LEU A 41 27.19 11.71 13.55
C LEU A 41 27.37 10.21 13.31
N THR A 42 28.04 9.57 14.26
CA THR A 42 28.21 8.13 14.24
C THR A 42 27.16 7.47 15.14
N ALA A 43 26.31 6.64 14.56
CA ALA A 43 25.34 5.86 15.32
C ALA A 43 26.04 4.82 16.21
N PRO A 44 25.39 4.33 17.28
CA PRO A 44 25.95 3.29 18.16
C PRO A 44 26.42 2.02 17.42
N LYS A 45 25.86 1.75 16.24
CA LYS A 45 26.26 0.64 15.35
C LYS A 45 27.54 0.90 14.55
N GLY A 46 28.20 2.05 14.71
CA GLY A 46 29.39 2.43 13.98
C GLY A 46 29.18 2.97 12.57
N VAL A 47 27.93 3.14 12.13
CA VAL A 47 27.61 3.73 10.82
C VAL A 47 27.43 5.24 10.91
N GLN A 48 27.84 5.96 9.88
CA GLN A 48 27.59 7.40 9.77
C GLN A 48 26.12 7.65 9.39
N ILE A 49 25.49 8.60 10.07
CA ILE A 49 24.12 9.05 9.81
C ILE A 49 24.07 10.57 9.73
N VAL A 50 23.18 11.10 8.92
CA VAL A 50 22.90 12.53 8.88
C VAL A 50 22.01 12.93 10.05
N GLU A 51 22.22 14.12 10.60
CA GLU A 51 21.44 14.62 11.74
C GLU A 51 20.06 15.14 11.34
N TRP A 52 19.81 15.35 10.07
CA TRP A 52 18.53 15.83 9.58
C TRP A 52 17.52 14.71 9.45
N GLU A 53 16.28 15.02 9.78
CA GLU A 53 15.15 14.13 9.51
C GLU A 53 14.77 14.19 8.01
N LYS A 54 13.89 13.28 7.57
CA LYS A 54 13.59 13.07 6.15
C LYS A 54 13.09 14.32 5.41
N ASP A 55 12.23 15.11 6.04
CA ASP A 55 11.62 16.28 5.39
C ASP A 55 12.66 17.40 5.24
N GLN A 56 13.55 17.58 6.23
CA GLN A 56 14.69 18.49 6.15
C GLN A 56 15.67 18.09 5.04
N VAL A 57 15.91 16.80 4.86
CA VAL A 57 16.75 16.26 3.77
C VAL A 57 16.13 16.58 2.41
N GLU A 58 14.82 16.34 2.25
CA GLU A 58 14.08 16.64 1.02
C GLU A 58 14.05 18.15 0.73
N ASP A 59 13.75 18.97 1.73
CA ASP A 59 13.69 20.44 1.62
C ASP A 59 15.04 21.06 1.23
N SER A 60 16.16 20.44 1.65
CA SER A 60 17.52 20.86 1.26
C SER A 60 17.93 20.42 -0.15
N GLY A 61 17.07 19.69 -0.85
CA GLY A 61 17.34 19.20 -2.21
C GLY A 61 18.26 17.99 -2.27
N LEU A 62 18.51 17.31 -1.15
CA LEU A 62 19.28 16.06 -1.13
C LEU A 62 18.40 14.89 -1.54
N LEU A 63 18.95 14.01 -2.38
CA LEU A 63 18.24 12.81 -2.82
C LEU A 63 18.36 11.69 -1.77
N LYS A 64 17.23 11.30 -1.20
CA LYS A 64 17.13 10.13 -0.33
C LYS A 64 16.64 8.92 -1.13
N ILE A 65 17.40 7.85 -1.10
CA ILE A 65 17.06 6.57 -1.71
C ILE A 65 16.74 5.57 -0.60
N ASP A 66 15.59 4.90 -0.69
CA ASP A 66 15.20 3.87 0.27
C ASP A 66 15.54 2.47 -0.28
N LEU A 67 16.53 1.82 0.34
CA LEU A 67 16.94 0.45 0.03
C LEU A 67 16.35 -0.49 1.09
N LEU A 68 15.16 -1.00 0.83
CA LEU A 68 14.49 -1.91 1.75
C LEU A 68 14.68 -3.35 1.31
N GLY A 69 15.22 -4.18 2.22
CA GLY A 69 15.26 -5.61 2.03
C GLY A 69 13.83 -6.20 2.05
N ASN A 70 13.53 -7.09 1.11
CA ASN A 70 12.26 -7.81 1.09
C ASN A 70 12.49 -9.26 1.56
N ARG A 71 12.14 -9.55 2.82
CA ARG A 71 12.22 -10.89 3.41
C ARG A 71 11.49 -11.94 2.56
N SER A 72 10.36 -11.58 1.98
CA SER A 72 9.56 -12.52 1.19
C SER A 72 10.25 -12.93 -0.11
N LEU A 73 11.11 -12.10 -0.69
CA LEU A 73 11.96 -12.51 -1.81
C LEU A 73 13.02 -13.52 -1.38
N ALA A 74 13.55 -13.40 -0.15
CA ALA A 74 14.44 -14.44 0.40
C ALA A 74 13.69 -15.76 0.59
N VAL A 75 12.45 -15.71 1.09
CA VAL A 75 11.58 -16.90 1.19
C VAL A 75 11.37 -17.55 -0.18
N VAL A 76 11.03 -16.77 -1.20
CA VAL A 76 10.87 -17.29 -2.59
C VAL A 76 12.15 -17.94 -3.09
N ARG A 77 13.29 -17.24 -2.96
CA ARG A 77 14.61 -17.75 -3.37
C ARG A 77 14.93 -19.10 -2.69
N ASP A 78 14.77 -19.15 -1.37
CA ASP A 78 15.16 -20.33 -0.60
C ASP A 78 14.20 -21.49 -0.81
N THR A 79 12.91 -21.22 -1.00
CA THR A 79 11.93 -22.23 -1.43
C THR A 79 12.32 -22.85 -2.76
N ILE A 80 12.57 -22.03 -3.79
CA ILE A 80 12.96 -22.53 -5.12
C ILE A 80 14.26 -23.32 -5.06
N LYS A 81 15.24 -22.84 -4.26
CA LYS A 81 16.49 -23.56 -4.06
C LYS A 81 16.28 -24.96 -3.46
N GLN A 82 15.43 -25.10 -2.44
CA GLN A 82 15.13 -26.38 -1.82
C GLN A 82 14.36 -27.30 -2.76
N VAL A 83 13.33 -26.78 -3.45
CA VAL A 83 12.58 -27.54 -4.47
C VAL A 83 13.52 -28.08 -5.53
N ASN A 84 14.40 -27.24 -6.08
CA ASN A 84 15.34 -27.66 -7.12
C ASN A 84 16.37 -28.67 -6.65
N LEU A 85 16.76 -28.63 -5.38
CA LEU A 85 17.60 -29.67 -4.79
C LEU A 85 16.90 -31.03 -4.77
N HIS A 86 15.63 -31.06 -4.36
CA HIS A 86 14.81 -32.29 -4.39
C HIS A 86 14.57 -32.76 -5.84
N HIS A 87 14.20 -31.86 -6.75
CA HIS A 87 13.99 -32.16 -8.16
C HIS A 87 15.25 -32.75 -8.84
N SER A 88 16.45 -32.24 -8.49
CA SER A 88 17.70 -32.81 -9.04
C SER A 88 17.93 -34.26 -8.62
N ILE A 89 17.51 -34.63 -7.40
CA ILE A 89 17.62 -35.99 -6.87
C ILE A 89 16.60 -36.93 -7.55
N GLU A 90 15.40 -36.42 -7.79
CA GLU A 90 14.27 -37.18 -8.33
C GLU A 90 14.20 -37.17 -9.87
N GLY A 91 15.06 -36.40 -10.55
CA GLY A 91 15.03 -36.22 -12.01
C GLY A 91 13.88 -35.35 -12.53
N ASN A 92 13.27 -34.55 -11.67
CA ASN A 92 12.19 -33.64 -12.03
C ASN A 92 12.71 -32.36 -12.73
N PRO A 93 11.85 -31.68 -13.53
CA PRO A 93 12.24 -30.44 -14.18
C PRO A 93 12.63 -29.34 -13.17
N TYR A 94 13.60 -28.50 -13.54
CA TYR A 94 14.04 -27.35 -12.76
C TYR A 94 12.92 -26.30 -12.63
N LEU A 95 12.61 -25.86 -11.42
CA LEU A 95 11.68 -24.79 -11.15
C LEU A 95 12.37 -23.43 -11.35
N ASP A 96 11.95 -22.69 -12.37
CA ASP A 96 12.47 -21.37 -12.72
C ASP A 96 11.46 -20.30 -12.26
N TYR A 97 11.94 -19.34 -11.45
CA TYR A 97 11.13 -18.20 -10.97
C TYR A 97 10.39 -17.47 -12.09
N HIS A 98 11.06 -17.26 -13.23
CA HIS A 98 10.50 -16.49 -14.35
C HIS A 98 9.47 -17.28 -15.19
N LYS A 99 9.32 -18.56 -14.93
CA LYS A 99 8.36 -19.45 -15.61
C LYS A 99 7.16 -19.83 -14.75
N ILE A 100 7.07 -19.25 -13.52
CA ILE A 100 5.94 -19.52 -12.63
C ILE A 100 4.73 -18.70 -13.08
N GLU A 101 3.73 -19.34 -13.63
CA GLU A 101 2.44 -18.73 -14.01
C GLU A 101 1.44 -18.80 -12.84
N SER A 102 1.75 -18.08 -11.77
CA SER A 102 1.02 -18.14 -10.50
C SER A 102 -0.40 -17.54 -10.56
N THR A 103 -0.61 -16.53 -11.40
CA THR A 103 -1.89 -15.80 -11.48
C THR A 103 -3.01 -16.59 -12.13
N GLU A 104 -2.68 -17.59 -12.96
CA GLU A 104 -3.67 -18.47 -13.63
C GLU A 104 -3.79 -19.85 -12.98
N ASP A 105 -2.94 -20.16 -12.02
CA ASP A 105 -2.94 -21.46 -11.35
C ASP A 105 -4.19 -21.68 -10.49
N LYS A 106 -4.96 -22.70 -10.81
CA LYS A 106 -6.24 -23.01 -10.14
C LYS A 106 -6.06 -23.40 -8.67
N LYS A 107 -5.00 -24.17 -8.35
CA LYS A 107 -4.73 -24.64 -6.98
C LYS A 107 -4.36 -23.45 -6.08
N THR A 108 -3.56 -22.52 -6.61
CA THR A 108 -3.21 -21.27 -5.95
C THR A 108 -4.44 -20.41 -5.67
N LYS A 109 -5.27 -20.17 -6.70
CA LYS A 109 -6.51 -19.38 -6.54
C LYS A 109 -7.47 -20.01 -5.52
N GLN A 110 -7.64 -21.34 -5.55
CA GLN A 110 -8.48 -22.05 -4.58
C GLN A 110 -7.96 -21.93 -3.13
N MET A 111 -6.66 -22.04 -2.94
CA MET A 111 -6.03 -21.85 -1.63
C MET A 111 -6.25 -20.40 -1.11
N MET A 112 -6.06 -19.42 -1.97
CA MET A 112 -6.27 -18.00 -1.65
C MET A 112 -7.74 -17.70 -1.31
N MET A 113 -8.69 -18.18 -2.12
CA MET A 113 -10.14 -18.03 -1.86
C MET A 113 -10.59 -18.64 -0.52
N ARG A 114 -9.87 -19.62 0.01
CA ARG A 114 -10.11 -20.25 1.31
C ARG A 114 -9.38 -19.54 2.45
N GLY A 115 -8.71 -18.39 2.19
CA GLY A 115 -7.93 -17.67 3.18
C GLY A 115 -6.76 -18.45 3.77
N LEU A 116 -6.27 -19.50 3.13
CA LEU A 116 -5.19 -20.36 3.63
C LEU A 116 -3.80 -19.74 3.35
N THR A 117 -3.66 -18.43 3.60
CA THR A 117 -2.51 -17.63 3.18
C THR A 117 -1.56 -17.22 4.32
N MET A 118 -1.56 -17.93 5.45
CA MET A 118 -0.55 -17.72 6.50
C MET A 118 0.86 -17.93 5.95
N GLY A 119 1.78 -17.01 6.26
CA GLY A 119 3.15 -16.98 5.75
C GLY A 119 3.29 -16.46 4.31
N VAL A 120 2.18 -16.20 3.61
CA VAL A 120 2.21 -15.63 2.25
C VAL A 120 2.33 -14.12 2.32
N PHE A 121 3.32 -13.59 1.62
CA PHE A 121 3.58 -12.16 1.57
C PHE A 121 2.32 -11.33 1.41
N TYR A 122 2.19 -10.30 2.23
CA TYR A 122 1.17 -9.25 2.22
C TYR A 122 -0.29 -9.70 2.46
N ILE A 123 -0.65 -10.96 2.21
CA ILE A 123 -2.03 -11.47 2.27
C ILE A 123 -2.29 -12.43 3.44
N GLU A 124 -1.40 -12.45 4.43
CA GLU A 124 -1.56 -13.29 5.63
C GLU A 124 -2.41 -12.64 6.72
N SER A 125 -2.70 -11.33 6.63
CA SER A 125 -3.47 -10.62 7.65
C SER A 125 -4.91 -11.15 7.75
N PRO A 126 -5.51 -11.17 8.95
CA PRO A 126 -6.91 -11.61 9.11
C PRO A 126 -7.88 -10.86 8.21
N ALA A 127 -7.67 -9.54 8.03
CA ALA A 127 -8.52 -8.71 7.18
C ALA A 127 -8.48 -9.13 5.71
N THR A 128 -7.28 -9.36 5.17
CA THR A 128 -7.10 -9.79 3.77
C THR A 128 -7.65 -11.20 3.56
N ARG A 129 -7.39 -12.12 4.49
CA ARG A 129 -7.88 -13.49 4.43
C ARG A 129 -9.42 -13.53 4.40
N GLN A 130 -10.07 -12.82 5.33
CA GLN A 130 -11.53 -12.71 5.36
C GLN A 130 -12.10 -12.04 4.11
N LEU A 131 -11.40 -11.05 3.53
CA LEU A 131 -11.84 -10.39 2.31
C LEU A 131 -11.84 -11.37 1.13
N MET A 132 -10.78 -12.15 0.96
CA MET A 132 -10.68 -13.19 -0.08
C MET A 132 -11.76 -14.28 0.09
N GLU A 133 -11.97 -14.74 1.33
CA GLU A 133 -13.01 -15.73 1.65
C GLU A 133 -14.42 -15.20 1.32
N LYS A 134 -14.69 -13.94 1.63
CA LYS A 134 -15.98 -13.28 1.33
C LYS A 134 -16.16 -13.04 -0.15
N ALA A 135 -15.12 -12.59 -0.84
CA ALA A 135 -15.19 -12.29 -2.28
C ALA A 135 -15.46 -13.53 -3.14
N LYS A 136 -14.99 -14.71 -2.72
CA LYS A 136 -15.08 -15.98 -3.47
C LYS A 136 -14.58 -15.87 -4.91
N SER A 137 -13.79 -14.86 -5.19
CA SER A 137 -13.15 -14.59 -6.48
C SER A 137 -11.80 -13.96 -6.21
N VAL A 138 -10.75 -14.61 -6.68
CA VAL A 138 -9.38 -14.17 -6.54
C VAL A 138 -8.68 -14.32 -7.87
N ASP A 139 -8.60 -13.24 -8.61
CA ASP A 139 -7.75 -13.06 -9.77
C ASP A 139 -6.74 -11.94 -9.49
N PHE A 140 -5.90 -11.63 -10.47
CA PHE A 140 -4.88 -10.62 -10.29
C PHE A 140 -5.47 -9.24 -10.00
N ASP A 141 -6.48 -8.82 -10.75
CA ASP A 141 -7.09 -7.49 -10.59
C ASP A 141 -7.79 -7.35 -9.24
N HIS A 142 -8.52 -8.40 -8.79
CA HIS A 142 -9.08 -8.42 -7.45
C HIS A 142 -8.00 -8.29 -6.37
N MET A 143 -6.86 -8.97 -6.53
CA MET A 143 -5.78 -8.88 -5.54
C MET A 143 -5.14 -7.50 -5.49
N VAL A 144 -5.00 -6.81 -6.62
CA VAL A 144 -4.54 -5.42 -6.68
C VAL A 144 -5.53 -4.51 -5.93
N ILE A 145 -6.83 -4.69 -6.14
CA ILE A 145 -7.89 -3.95 -5.44
C ILE A 145 -7.86 -4.27 -3.92
N PHE A 146 -7.81 -5.56 -3.55
CA PHE A 146 -7.85 -5.99 -2.14
C PHE A 146 -6.65 -5.45 -1.35
N SER A 147 -5.47 -5.40 -1.96
CA SER A 147 -4.28 -4.84 -1.33
C SER A 147 -4.40 -3.34 -1.04
N SER A 148 -5.26 -2.63 -1.76
CA SER A 148 -5.41 -1.17 -1.67
C SER A 148 -6.63 -0.73 -0.87
N ILE A 149 -7.72 -1.54 -0.82
CA ILE A 149 -8.98 -1.12 -0.22
C ILE A 149 -9.05 -1.35 1.30
N ILE A 150 -8.17 -2.19 1.86
CA ILE A 150 -8.15 -2.49 3.31
C ILE A 150 -7.60 -1.28 4.07
N ARG A 151 -8.50 -0.39 4.46
CA ARG A 151 -8.22 0.84 5.21
C ARG A 151 -9.31 1.07 6.25
N PRO A 152 -9.00 1.61 7.43
CA PRO A 152 -10.00 1.82 8.49
C PRO A 152 -11.22 2.62 8.01
N ALA A 153 -11.01 3.69 7.25
CA ALA A 153 -12.08 4.56 6.75
C ALA A 153 -12.85 3.98 5.54
N ALA A 154 -12.40 2.86 4.94
CA ALA A 154 -12.96 2.32 3.72
C ALA A 154 -13.92 1.12 3.93
N ASN A 155 -14.23 0.72 5.16
CA ASN A 155 -15.02 -0.49 5.44
C ASN A 155 -16.36 -0.53 4.71
N ARG A 156 -17.08 0.60 4.61
CA ARG A 156 -18.35 0.69 3.87
C ARG A 156 -18.15 0.47 2.36
N PHE A 157 -17.07 0.98 1.80
CA PHE A 157 -16.73 0.81 0.39
C PHE A 157 -16.28 -0.63 0.09
N THR A 158 -15.57 -1.27 1.02
CA THR A 158 -15.21 -2.69 0.94
C THR A 158 -16.45 -3.57 0.88
N ASN A 159 -17.45 -3.33 1.75
CA ASN A 159 -18.68 -4.09 1.74
C ASN A 159 -19.49 -3.85 0.43
N LEU A 160 -19.57 -2.60 -0.02
CA LEU A 160 -20.23 -2.27 -1.28
C LEU A 160 -19.56 -2.93 -2.49
N MET A 161 -18.24 -3.00 -2.50
CA MET A 161 -17.48 -3.69 -3.54
C MET A 161 -17.78 -5.19 -3.55
N LEU A 162 -17.80 -5.85 -2.38
CA LEU A 162 -18.15 -7.27 -2.27
C LEU A 162 -19.53 -7.56 -2.82
N GLU A 163 -20.53 -6.71 -2.51
CA GLU A 163 -21.88 -6.85 -3.06
C GLU A 163 -21.86 -6.76 -4.60
N ARG A 164 -21.06 -5.87 -5.17
CA ARG A 164 -20.93 -5.68 -6.62
C ARG A 164 -20.17 -6.84 -7.30
N ILE A 165 -19.14 -7.36 -6.66
CA ILE A 165 -18.45 -8.59 -7.10
C ILE A 165 -19.45 -9.76 -7.14
N HIS A 166 -20.38 -9.85 -6.20
CA HIS A 166 -21.41 -10.89 -6.14
C HIS A 166 -22.61 -10.62 -7.07
N GLY A 167 -22.50 -9.64 -7.97
CA GLY A 167 -23.51 -9.40 -9.01
C GLY A 167 -24.57 -8.38 -8.64
N ARG A 168 -24.45 -7.64 -7.53
CA ARG A 168 -25.33 -6.50 -7.28
C ARG A 168 -25.19 -5.49 -8.42
N ARG A 169 -26.31 -5.13 -9.05
CA ARG A 169 -26.34 -4.11 -10.10
C ARG A 169 -25.83 -2.78 -9.55
N TRP A 170 -24.99 -2.12 -10.33
CA TRP A 170 -24.45 -0.82 -10.01
C TRP A 170 -24.23 0.02 -11.27
N SER A 171 -24.12 1.31 -11.08
CA SER A 171 -23.77 2.26 -12.12
C SER A 171 -22.71 3.22 -11.59
N LEU A 172 -21.98 3.84 -12.48
CA LEU A 172 -21.10 4.95 -12.11
C LEU A 172 -21.93 6.10 -11.53
N ILE A 173 -21.36 6.81 -10.56
CA ILE A 173 -21.96 8.01 -9.96
C ILE A 173 -22.17 9.09 -11.04
N HIS A 174 -21.22 9.20 -11.96
CA HIS A 174 -21.28 10.07 -13.13
C HIS A 174 -20.53 9.44 -14.31
N PRO A 175 -20.99 9.60 -15.57
CA PRO A 175 -20.30 9.03 -16.74
C PRO A 175 -18.83 9.45 -16.88
N ASP A 176 -18.49 10.67 -16.50
CA ASP A 176 -17.11 11.20 -16.57
C ASP A 176 -16.13 10.45 -15.68
N LEU A 177 -16.64 9.73 -14.68
CA LEU A 177 -15.84 8.92 -13.75
C LEU A 177 -15.65 7.48 -14.24
N LYS A 178 -15.62 7.26 -15.56
CA LYS A 178 -15.44 5.94 -16.18
C LYS A 178 -14.18 5.18 -15.71
N PHE A 179 -13.15 5.88 -15.27
CA PHE A 179 -11.95 5.28 -14.71
C PHE A 179 -12.20 4.50 -13.40
N LEU A 180 -13.34 4.71 -12.74
CA LEU A 180 -13.74 3.91 -11.58
C LEU A 180 -14.38 2.56 -11.97
N SER A 181 -14.60 2.29 -13.26
CA SER A 181 -15.22 1.04 -13.69
C SER A 181 -14.40 -0.20 -13.32
N GLU A 182 -13.07 -0.10 -13.40
CA GLU A 182 -12.16 -1.18 -13.03
C GLU A 182 -12.20 -1.53 -11.53
N THR A 183 -12.70 -0.62 -10.71
CA THR A 183 -12.81 -0.76 -9.25
C THR A 183 -14.26 -0.74 -8.79
N TYR A 184 -15.17 -1.24 -9.64
CA TYR A 184 -16.59 -1.36 -9.32
C TYR A 184 -17.28 -0.03 -8.96
N GLY A 185 -16.82 1.10 -9.54
CA GLY A 185 -17.34 2.44 -9.25
C GLY A 185 -16.96 2.98 -7.88
N ILE A 186 -15.92 2.42 -7.26
CA ILE A 186 -15.39 2.82 -5.95
C ILE A 186 -13.97 3.35 -6.14
N MET A 187 -13.62 4.40 -5.42
CA MET A 187 -12.26 4.94 -5.44
C MET A 187 -11.35 4.09 -4.54
N VAL A 188 -10.37 3.42 -5.14
CA VAL A 188 -9.46 2.46 -4.48
C VAL A 188 -8.02 2.97 -4.49
N TYR A 189 -7.56 3.53 -5.61
CA TYR A 189 -6.18 3.96 -5.81
C TYR A 189 -6.04 5.47 -5.62
N GLU A 190 -4.87 5.90 -5.16
CA GLU A 190 -4.61 7.34 -4.96
C GLU A 190 -4.61 8.13 -6.28
N GLU A 191 -4.25 7.51 -7.39
CA GLU A 191 -4.33 8.14 -8.72
C GLU A 191 -5.76 8.51 -9.09
N GLN A 192 -6.75 7.74 -8.63
CA GLN A 192 -8.15 8.01 -8.88
C GLN A 192 -8.63 9.28 -8.15
N VAL A 193 -7.97 9.67 -7.04
CA VAL A 193 -8.21 10.97 -6.37
C VAL A 193 -7.78 12.11 -7.30
N SER A 194 -6.57 12.04 -7.86
CA SER A 194 -6.09 13.04 -8.81
C SER A 194 -6.96 13.10 -10.08
N MET A 195 -7.34 11.94 -10.61
CA MET A 195 -8.21 11.86 -11.78
C MET A 195 -9.58 12.49 -11.52
N ALA A 196 -10.18 12.26 -10.35
CA ALA A 196 -11.45 12.88 -9.98
C ALA A 196 -11.32 14.40 -9.85
N ALA A 197 -10.23 14.88 -9.25
CA ALA A 197 -9.94 16.31 -9.13
C ALA A 197 -9.75 17.01 -10.49
N MET A 198 -9.01 16.39 -11.39
CA MET A 198 -8.84 16.89 -12.76
C MET A 198 -10.16 16.88 -13.56
N THR A 199 -10.91 15.78 -13.47
CA THR A 199 -12.12 15.59 -14.27
C THR A 199 -13.25 16.49 -13.79
N MET A 200 -13.55 16.49 -12.50
CA MET A 200 -14.72 17.21 -11.97
C MET A 200 -14.41 18.68 -11.66
N ALA A 201 -13.31 18.95 -10.95
CA ALA A 201 -12.95 20.30 -10.56
C ALA A 201 -12.05 21.02 -11.58
N GLY A 202 -11.60 20.33 -12.63
CA GLY A 202 -10.72 20.94 -13.65
C GLY A 202 -9.37 21.39 -13.11
N LEU A 203 -8.93 20.80 -11.98
CA LEU A 203 -7.63 21.14 -11.39
C LEU A 203 -6.50 20.72 -12.32
N GLY A 204 -5.44 21.52 -12.40
CA GLY A 204 -4.22 21.15 -13.10
C GLY A 204 -3.52 19.95 -12.42
N TYR A 205 -2.58 19.33 -13.15
CA TYR A 205 -1.83 18.16 -12.64
C TYR A 205 -1.17 18.43 -11.28
N SER A 206 -0.48 19.56 -11.13
CA SER A 206 0.18 19.94 -9.86
C SER A 206 -0.80 20.10 -8.71
N GLU A 207 -1.94 20.74 -8.93
CA GLU A 207 -2.95 20.96 -7.88
C GLU A 207 -3.65 19.66 -7.48
N SER A 208 -3.96 18.80 -8.46
CA SER A 208 -4.57 17.49 -8.20
C SER A 208 -3.61 16.56 -7.43
N ASP A 209 -2.30 16.65 -7.71
CA ASP A 209 -1.29 15.92 -6.94
C ASP A 209 -1.12 16.48 -5.52
N MET A 210 -1.20 17.82 -5.35
CA MET A 210 -1.19 18.43 -4.01
C MET A 210 -2.41 18.02 -3.18
N LEU A 211 -3.60 17.98 -3.78
CA LEU A 211 -4.80 17.44 -3.13
C LEU A 211 -4.58 15.99 -2.71
N ARG A 212 -4.13 15.13 -3.63
CA ARG A 212 -3.83 13.72 -3.35
C ARG A 212 -2.84 13.57 -2.18
N LYS A 213 -1.74 14.29 -2.21
CA LYS A 213 -0.73 14.29 -1.13
C LYS A 213 -1.29 14.78 0.20
N THR A 214 -2.17 15.79 0.16
CA THR A 214 -2.85 16.29 1.37
C THR A 214 -3.74 15.22 1.98
N MET A 215 -4.47 14.46 1.16
CA MET A 215 -5.32 13.36 1.65
C MET A 215 -4.50 12.17 2.14
N SER A 216 -3.40 11.83 1.48
CA SER A 216 -2.55 10.67 1.85
C SER A 216 -1.79 10.87 3.16
N ARG A 217 -1.35 12.10 3.43
CA ARG A 217 -0.65 12.46 4.66
C ARG A 217 -1.69 12.81 5.73
N ASN A 218 -1.35 12.60 7.00
CA ASN A 218 -2.19 13.05 8.12
C ASN A 218 -2.08 14.58 8.22
N SER A 219 -2.66 15.27 7.23
CA SER A 219 -2.51 16.71 7.03
C SER A 219 -3.42 17.50 7.98
N ASP A 220 -3.03 18.75 8.26
CA ASP A 220 -3.82 19.72 9.01
C ASP A 220 -5.25 19.82 8.42
N GLU A 221 -6.26 19.80 9.28
CA GLU A 221 -7.68 19.93 8.91
C GLU A 221 -7.95 21.18 8.06
N LYS A 222 -7.20 22.27 8.27
CA LYS A 222 -7.30 23.50 7.47
C LYS A 222 -6.95 23.26 6.00
N LYS A 223 -5.92 22.44 5.73
CA LYS A 223 -5.53 22.10 4.36
C LYS A 223 -6.58 21.21 3.68
N ILE A 224 -7.13 20.24 4.42
CA ILE A 224 -8.21 19.39 3.93
C ILE A 224 -9.45 20.23 3.60
N LEU A 225 -9.82 21.17 4.50
CA LEU A 225 -10.95 22.07 4.28
C LEU A 225 -10.74 23.00 3.09
N PHE A 226 -9.54 23.54 2.90
CA PHE A 226 -9.19 24.33 1.72
C PHE A 226 -9.44 23.55 0.41
N TRP A 227 -8.92 22.32 0.32
CA TRP A 227 -9.09 21.50 -0.86
C TRP A 227 -10.54 21.04 -1.07
N LYS A 228 -11.25 20.79 0.03
CA LYS A 228 -12.70 20.50 -0.04
C LYS A 228 -13.44 21.65 -0.68
N ASN A 229 -13.28 22.84 -0.15
CA ASN A 229 -14.00 24.03 -0.66
C ASN A 229 -13.65 24.30 -2.12
N LYS A 230 -12.37 24.18 -2.50
CA LYS A 230 -11.93 24.34 -3.89
C LYS A 230 -12.54 23.29 -4.81
N PHE A 231 -12.50 22.00 -4.43
CA PHE A 231 -13.09 20.91 -5.21
C PHE A 231 -14.58 21.11 -5.40
N PHE A 232 -15.32 21.52 -4.36
CA PHE A 232 -16.76 21.77 -4.44
C PHE A 232 -17.07 22.96 -5.35
N SER A 233 -16.45 24.10 -5.12
CA SER A 233 -16.74 25.31 -5.92
C SER A 233 -16.45 25.10 -7.40
N GLU A 234 -15.30 24.53 -7.72
CA GLU A 234 -14.91 24.30 -9.12
C GLU A 234 -15.78 23.22 -9.80
N SER A 235 -16.13 22.16 -9.09
CA SER A 235 -17.01 21.12 -9.64
C SER A 235 -18.43 21.65 -9.92
N ILE A 236 -18.98 22.43 -9.00
CA ILE A 236 -20.29 23.05 -9.17
C ILE A 236 -20.27 24.07 -10.33
N ASN A 237 -19.22 24.88 -10.43
CA ASN A 237 -19.05 25.83 -11.53
C ASN A 237 -18.97 25.14 -12.90
N ARG A 238 -18.54 23.89 -12.93
CA ARG A 238 -18.49 23.04 -14.15
C ARG A 238 -19.79 22.29 -14.42
N GLY A 239 -20.82 22.51 -13.61
CA GLY A 239 -22.17 21.97 -13.83
C GLY A 239 -22.47 20.64 -13.16
N TYR A 240 -21.61 20.14 -12.27
CA TYR A 240 -21.93 18.94 -11.50
C TYR A 240 -22.92 19.23 -10.38
N ALA A 241 -23.92 18.37 -10.22
CA ALA A 241 -24.88 18.48 -9.12
C ALA A 241 -24.19 18.26 -7.76
N ILE A 242 -24.62 19.03 -6.74
CA ILE A 242 -24.00 19.00 -5.41
C ILE A 242 -23.97 17.61 -4.80
N GLU A 243 -25.03 16.83 -4.99
CA GLU A 243 -25.14 15.47 -4.46
C GLU A 243 -24.11 14.50 -5.08
N ILE A 244 -23.69 14.76 -6.32
CA ILE A 244 -22.62 14.00 -7.00
C ILE A 244 -21.28 14.41 -6.42
N VAL A 245 -21.03 15.70 -6.26
CA VAL A 245 -19.80 16.26 -5.70
C VAL A 245 -19.59 15.74 -4.27
N GLU A 246 -20.64 15.74 -3.44
CA GLU A 246 -20.61 15.21 -2.08
C GLU A 246 -20.20 13.72 -2.04
N LYS A 247 -20.85 12.89 -2.87
CA LYS A 247 -20.54 11.46 -2.95
C LYS A 247 -19.11 11.18 -3.39
N VAL A 248 -18.57 11.95 -4.34
CA VAL A 248 -17.19 11.80 -4.80
C VAL A 248 -16.22 12.28 -3.74
N TRP A 249 -16.52 13.43 -3.10
CA TRP A 249 -15.70 13.90 -1.99
C TRP A 249 -15.65 12.91 -0.83
N ASP A 250 -16.72 12.23 -0.55
CA ASP A 250 -16.82 11.22 0.48
C ASP A 250 -15.89 10.00 0.19
N MET A 251 -15.76 9.62 -1.09
CA MET A 251 -14.75 8.64 -1.50
C MET A 251 -13.33 9.19 -1.35
N ILE A 252 -13.06 10.44 -1.76
CA ILE A 252 -11.77 11.11 -1.59
C ILE A 252 -11.38 11.17 -0.10
N ASN A 253 -12.31 11.53 0.75
CA ASN A 253 -12.09 11.62 2.19
C ASN A 253 -11.72 10.27 2.84
N SER A 254 -12.10 9.16 2.23
CA SER A 254 -11.71 7.82 2.69
C SER A 254 -10.22 7.52 2.57
N PHE A 255 -9.46 8.41 1.89
CA PHE A 255 -8.00 8.28 1.71
C PHE A 255 -7.19 9.00 2.80
N VAL A 256 -7.84 9.72 3.73
CA VAL A 256 -7.13 10.46 4.77
C VAL A 256 -6.24 9.52 5.59
N GLY A 257 -4.94 9.78 5.55
CA GLY A 257 -3.92 9.02 6.27
C GLY A 257 -3.55 7.65 5.68
N TYR A 258 -4.21 7.21 4.61
CA TYR A 258 -3.96 5.90 3.98
C TYR A 258 -4.16 5.97 2.47
N SER A 259 -3.11 5.75 1.71
CA SER A 259 -3.21 5.63 0.27
C SER A 259 -2.21 4.62 -0.29
N PHE A 260 -2.61 3.96 -1.37
CA PHE A 260 -1.76 3.09 -2.14
C PHE A 260 -1.86 3.45 -3.62
N CYS A 261 -0.72 3.52 -4.29
CA CYS A 261 -0.71 3.65 -5.74
C CYS A 261 -0.94 2.28 -6.40
N LYS A 262 -1.63 2.26 -7.53
CA LYS A 262 -1.95 1.03 -8.29
C LYS A 262 -0.70 0.22 -8.68
N PRO A 263 0.40 0.83 -9.19
CA PRO A 263 1.62 0.10 -9.53
C PRO A 263 2.24 -0.64 -8.34
N HIS A 264 2.27 -0.02 -7.16
CA HIS A 264 2.76 -0.66 -5.94
C HIS A 264 1.90 -1.88 -5.56
N SER A 265 0.58 -1.71 -5.58
CA SER A 265 -0.37 -2.79 -5.30
C SER A 265 -0.26 -3.94 -6.31
N ALA A 266 -0.04 -3.63 -7.60
CA ALA A 266 0.18 -4.63 -8.64
C ALA A 266 1.47 -5.43 -8.40
N SER A 267 2.58 -4.75 -8.05
CA SER A 267 3.84 -5.41 -7.71
C SER A 267 3.69 -6.34 -6.49
N TYR A 268 2.96 -5.90 -5.48
CA TYR A 268 2.69 -6.69 -4.28
C TYR A 268 1.78 -7.88 -4.56
N ALA A 269 0.74 -7.70 -5.39
CA ALA A 269 -0.14 -8.79 -5.80
C ALA A 269 0.63 -9.87 -6.56
N MET A 270 1.55 -9.50 -7.46
CA MET A 270 2.39 -10.45 -8.19
C MET A 270 3.24 -11.29 -7.24
N LEU A 271 3.92 -10.66 -6.28
CA LEU A 271 4.73 -11.38 -5.29
C LEU A 271 3.86 -12.25 -4.39
N SER A 272 2.66 -11.79 -4.02
CA SER A 272 1.69 -12.58 -3.24
C SER A 272 1.27 -13.83 -3.99
N PHE A 273 0.96 -13.73 -5.28
CA PHE A 273 0.63 -14.89 -6.13
C PHE A 273 1.79 -15.86 -6.23
N THR A 274 3.02 -15.38 -6.43
CA THR A 274 4.22 -16.24 -6.48
C THR A 274 4.43 -16.98 -5.16
N CYS A 275 4.34 -16.29 -4.03
CA CYS A 275 4.42 -16.93 -2.70
C CYS A 275 3.28 -17.93 -2.47
N ALA A 276 2.06 -17.59 -2.90
CA ALA A 276 0.90 -18.47 -2.78
C ALA A 276 1.05 -19.73 -3.66
N TYR A 277 1.59 -19.59 -4.86
CA TYR A 277 1.90 -20.72 -5.75
C TYR A 277 2.91 -21.67 -5.09
N LEU A 278 4.02 -21.13 -4.59
CA LEU A 278 5.03 -21.94 -3.91
C LEU A 278 4.44 -22.66 -2.69
N LYS A 279 3.61 -21.96 -1.92
CA LYS A 279 2.91 -22.59 -0.79
C LYS A 279 1.93 -23.67 -1.24
N ALA A 280 1.18 -23.46 -2.30
CA ALA A 280 0.18 -24.41 -2.78
C ALA A 280 0.80 -25.70 -3.35
N HIS A 281 1.96 -25.58 -4.01
CA HIS A 281 2.61 -26.70 -4.70
C HIS A 281 3.77 -27.33 -3.91
N PHE A 282 4.49 -26.54 -3.11
CA PHE A 282 5.69 -26.92 -2.37
C PHE A 282 5.58 -26.47 -0.91
N THR A 283 4.52 -26.93 -0.24
CA THR A 283 4.13 -26.43 1.10
C THR A 283 5.23 -26.61 2.15
N ALA A 284 5.93 -27.73 2.17
CA ALA A 284 6.97 -28.03 3.16
C ALA A 284 8.18 -27.11 2.98
N GLU A 285 8.69 -27.00 1.77
CA GLU A 285 9.84 -26.14 1.41
C GLU A 285 9.51 -24.67 1.64
N PHE A 286 8.29 -24.25 1.28
CA PHE A 286 7.84 -22.88 1.50
C PHE A 286 7.77 -22.54 2.99
N LEU A 287 7.13 -23.38 3.81
CA LEU A 287 7.02 -23.12 5.24
C LEU A 287 8.39 -23.20 5.94
N ALA A 288 9.26 -24.11 5.54
CA ALA A 288 10.65 -24.15 6.03
C ALA A 288 11.37 -22.84 5.72
N ALA A 289 11.25 -22.33 4.49
CA ALA A 289 11.85 -21.04 4.12
C ALA A 289 11.23 -19.85 4.89
N VAL A 290 9.92 -19.85 5.15
CA VAL A 290 9.25 -18.81 5.96
C VAL A 290 9.79 -18.79 7.40
N ILE A 291 10.02 -19.95 8.00
CA ILE A 291 10.51 -20.06 9.39
C ILE A 291 11.99 -19.69 9.47
N SER A 292 12.78 -19.98 8.43
CA SER A 292 14.24 -19.77 8.41
C SER A 292 14.65 -18.33 8.10
N ASN A 293 13.78 -17.53 7.51
CA ASN A 293 14.00 -16.12 7.19
C ASN A 293 13.25 -15.18 8.13
#